data_c924442961bb8e1443a568692a455c52
#
_entry.id   c924442961bb8e1443a568692a455c52
#
_cell.length_a   1.000
_cell.length_b   1.000
_cell.length_c   1.000
_cell.angle_alpha   90.00
_cell.angle_beta   90.00
_cell.angle_gamma   90.00
#
_symmetry.space_group_name_H-M   'P 1'
#
loop_
_entity.id
_entity.type
_entity.pdbx_description
1 polymer ?
#
loop_
_entity_poly.entity_id
_entity_poly.type
_entity_poly.pdbx_seq_one_letter_code
_entity_poly.pdbx_strand_id
1 'polypeptide(L)'
;MYGLNVIRKSEQSSTGETLWVQEVFSTIQGEGPLAGMPAVFVRLAGCNLKCHFCDTEFESSTWHPTIPELVLKIKSVCPRTTKLIVLTGGEPLRQNIAPLTVALHGHGYRIQVETAGTLGTPVGAWVDDLIVSPKTRNLNKQMEYTATAIKYILRAGEVDPLDGLPNKSTQILGQDERVWRPWPEGCVSQYSGTPIYIQPCDEGEPGANAKNLAAAVESCLKFGYRLSVQVHKLAGLP
;
A
#
# COMPACT_ATOMS: atom_id res chain seq x y z
N MET A 1 6.86 11.87 11.44
CA MET A 1 7.92 12.71 10.82
C MET A 1 7.86 12.42 9.33
N TYR A 2 7.14 13.26 8.60
CA TYR A 2 6.76 13.02 7.21
C TYR A 2 7.96 13.20 6.26
N GLY A 3 8.17 12.24 5.35
CA GLY A 3 9.14 12.37 4.25
C GLY A 3 10.63 12.34 4.64
N LEU A 4 10.97 11.89 5.85
CA LEU A 4 12.36 11.88 6.32
C LEU A 4 13.05 10.51 6.22
N ASN A 5 12.32 9.47 5.82
CA ASN A 5 12.91 8.14 5.66
C ASN A 5 13.96 8.15 4.52
N VAL A 6 15.15 7.72 4.85
CA VAL A 6 16.24 7.59 3.88
C VAL A 6 16.01 6.34 3.06
N ILE A 7 16.12 6.46 1.73
CA ILE A 7 16.04 5.30 0.85
C ILE A 7 17.28 4.43 1.11
N ARG A 8 17.14 3.35 1.86
CA ARG A 8 18.19 2.35 1.97
C ARG A 8 18.25 1.54 0.68
N LYS A 9 19.46 1.34 0.17
CA LYS A 9 19.75 0.26 -0.77
C LYS A 9 19.75 -1.04 0.05
N SER A 10 18.58 -1.58 0.36
CA SER A 10 18.52 -2.90 0.98
C SER A 10 19.06 -3.91 -0.02
N GLU A 11 19.94 -4.78 0.42
CA GLU A 11 20.23 -5.99 -0.30
C GLU A 11 18.91 -6.74 -0.47
N GLN A 12 18.47 -6.90 -1.70
CA GLN A 12 17.33 -7.75 -1.99
C GLN A 12 17.73 -9.16 -1.55
N SER A 13 17.01 -9.74 -0.59
CA SER A 13 17.12 -11.17 -0.34
C SER A 13 16.68 -11.88 -1.60
N SER A 14 17.63 -12.36 -2.40
CA SER A 14 17.36 -12.99 -3.68
C SER A 14 16.57 -14.29 -3.54
N THR A 15 16.76 -15.01 -2.42
CA THR A 15 16.09 -16.29 -2.15
C THR A 15 14.75 -16.13 -1.44
N GLY A 16 14.57 -15.09 -0.62
CA GLY A 16 13.40 -14.91 0.24
C GLY A 16 13.35 -15.86 1.44
N GLU A 17 14.44 -16.54 1.78
CA GLU A 17 14.53 -17.40 2.97
C GLU A 17 14.50 -16.60 4.27
N THR A 18 14.99 -15.37 4.19
CA THR A 18 14.94 -14.37 5.27
C THR A 18 14.38 -13.06 4.74
N LEU A 19 13.75 -12.27 5.61
CA LEU A 19 13.20 -10.95 5.26
C LEU A 19 13.58 -9.90 6.30
N TRP A 20 13.91 -8.70 5.85
CA TRP A 20 14.03 -7.55 6.74
C TRP A 20 12.65 -7.07 7.14
N VAL A 21 12.35 -7.15 8.44
CA VAL A 21 11.03 -6.84 8.99
C VAL A 21 11.13 -5.66 9.94
N GLN A 22 10.32 -4.64 9.71
CA GLN A 22 10.21 -3.48 10.59
C GLN A 22 9.41 -3.82 11.84
N GLU A 23 8.21 -4.38 11.65
CA GLU A 23 7.31 -4.74 12.77
C GLU A 23 6.25 -5.76 12.35
N VAL A 24 5.66 -6.41 13.35
CA VAL A 24 4.49 -7.30 13.20
C VAL A 24 3.51 -7.01 14.32
N PHE A 25 2.28 -6.62 13.99
CA PHE A 25 1.26 -6.22 14.95
C PHE A 25 -0.15 -6.60 14.49
N SER A 26 -1.06 -6.76 15.48
CA SER A 26 -2.47 -7.02 15.22
C SER A 26 -3.26 -5.71 15.27
N THR A 27 -4.12 -5.50 14.29
CA THR A 27 -4.96 -4.31 14.17
C THR A 27 -6.18 -4.59 13.31
N ILE A 28 -6.82 -3.54 12.79
CA ILE A 28 -7.87 -3.59 11.78
C ILE A 28 -7.30 -3.06 10.46
N GLN A 29 -7.55 -3.77 9.33
CA GLN A 29 -7.28 -3.17 8.03
C GLN A 29 -8.08 -1.89 7.89
N GLY A 30 -7.38 -0.76 7.81
CA GLY A 30 -8.01 0.55 7.82
C GLY A 30 -8.38 1.08 6.45
N GLU A 31 -7.93 0.44 5.37
CA GLU A 31 -7.93 1.02 4.03
C GLU A 31 -8.40 0.03 2.95
N GLY A 32 -8.88 0.60 1.82
CA GLY A 32 -9.20 -0.16 0.63
C GLY A 32 -10.35 -1.17 0.79
N PRO A 33 -10.33 -2.26 -0.01
CA PRO A 33 -11.47 -3.17 -0.12
C PRO A 33 -11.76 -3.98 1.14
N LEU A 34 -10.77 -4.17 2.01
CA LEU A 34 -10.90 -4.97 3.24
C LEU A 34 -10.96 -4.11 4.51
N ALA A 35 -11.23 -2.81 4.37
CA ALA A 35 -11.37 -1.90 5.51
C ALA A 35 -12.39 -2.43 6.54
N GLY A 36 -12.02 -2.37 7.82
CA GLY A 36 -12.81 -2.89 8.93
C GLY A 36 -12.51 -4.34 9.32
N MET A 37 -11.75 -5.11 8.53
CA MET A 37 -11.42 -6.49 8.87
C MET A 37 -10.28 -6.57 9.89
N PRO A 38 -10.41 -7.42 10.94
CA PRO A 38 -9.27 -7.75 11.80
C PRO A 38 -8.12 -8.35 10.99
N ALA A 39 -6.91 -7.84 11.20
CA ALA A 39 -5.74 -8.22 10.43
C ALA A 39 -4.47 -8.26 11.29
N VAL A 40 -3.47 -9.01 10.82
CA VAL A 40 -2.08 -8.87 11.27
C VAL A 40 -1.28 -8.22 10.16
N PHE A 41 -0.64 -7.11 10.49
CA PHE A 41 0.25 -6.41 9.58
C PHE A 41 1.68 -6.93 9.76
N VAL A 42 2.33 -7.20 8.64
CA VAL A 42 3.76 -7.47 8.54
C VAL A 42 4.36 -6.33 7.73
N ARG A 43 4.98 -5.39 8.43
CA ARG A 43 5.65 -4.25 7.83
C ARG A 43 7.10 -4.62 7.51
N LEU A 44 7.42 -4.71 6.23
CA LEU A 44 8.78 -4.98 5.77
C LEU A 44 9.61 -3.71 5.74
N ALA A 45 10.91 -3.86 5.99
CA ALA A 45 11.84 -2.74 6.02
C ALA A 45 12.27 -2.29 4.61
N GLY A 46 12.53 -1.00 4.49
CA GLY A 46 13.05 -0.34 3.29
C GLY A 46 12.00 0.03 2.26
N CYS A 47 12.25 1.13 1.55
CA CYS A 47 11.43 1.62 0.44
C CYS A 47 12.32 2.11 -0.70
N ASN A 48 11.86 1.98 -1.94
CA ASN A 48 12.52 2.55 -3.12
C ASN A 48 11.96 3.93 -3.50
N LEU A 49 10.96 4.42 -2.76
CA LEU A 49 10.32 5.71 -2.98
C LEU A 49 10.51 6.63 -1.77
N LYS A 50 10.36 7.94 -1.99
CA LYS A 50 10.40 8.97 -0.96
C LYS A 50 9.19 9.89 -1.11
N CYS A 51 8.05 9.45 -0.57
CA CYS A 51 6.80 10.20 -0.62
C CYS A 51 6.80 11.32 0.43
N HIS A 52 6.33 12.53 0.07
CA HIS A 52 6.33 13.69 0.96
C HIS A 52 5.38 13.55 2.16
N PHE A 53 4.36 12.71 2.05
CA PHE A 53 3.38 12.45 3.12
C PHE A 53 3.62 11.13 3.88
N CYS A 54 4.75 10.47 3.66
CA CYS A 54 5.00 9.15 4.26
C CYS A 54 5.04 9.26 5.79
N ASP A 55 4.10 8.60 6.45
CA ASP A 55 3.94 8.54 7.90
C ASP A 55 4.54 7.25 8.51
N THR A 56 5.12 6.39 7.67
CA THR A 56 5.58 5.07 8.06
C THR A 56 7.08 5.06 8.35
N GLU A 57 7.45 4.53 9.51
CA GLU A 57 8.83 4.15 9.81
C GLU A 57 9.10 2.76 9.23
N PHE A 58 10.18 2.63 8.45
CA PHE A 58 10.53 1.37 7.80
C PHE A 58 12.04 1.11 7.75
N GLU A 59 12.84 1.82 8.57
CA GLU A 59 14.31 1.77 8.47
C GLU A 59 15.04 1.49 9.79
N SER A 60 14.37 1.61 10.94
CA SER A 60 15.03 1.50 12.25
C SER A 60 15.28 0.07 12.68
N SER A 61 14.48 -0.90 12.20
CA SER A 61 14.62 -2.29 12.61
C SER A 61 15.82 -2.97 11.94
N THR A 62 16.52 -3.78 12.75
CA THR A 62 17.56 -4.69 12.31
C THR A 62 17.12 -6.16 12.32
N TRP A 63 15.82 -6.39 12.53
CA TRP A 63 15.29 -7.74 12.64
C TRP A 63 15.20 -8.40 11.25
N HIS A 64 15.88 -9.54 11.12
CA HIS A 64 16.05 -10.26 9.86
C HIS A 64 15.73 -11.76 10.04
N PRO A 65 14.47 -12.11 10.35
CA PRO A 65 14.08 -13.49 10.63
C PRO A 65 14.09 -14.37 9.38
N THR A 66 14.25 -15.65 9.60
CA THR A 66 13.85 -16.70 8.65
C THR A 66 12.32 -16.75 8.50
N ILE A 67 11.83 -17.34 7.41
CA ILE A 67 10.39 -17.49 7.19
C ILE A 67 9.70 -18.25 8.34
N PRO A 68 10.23 -19.39 8.86
CA PRO A 68 9.62 -20.06 10.01
C PRO A 68 9.55 -19.18 11.27
N GLU A 69 10.59 -18.42 11.59
CA GLU A 69 10.60 -17.51 12.73
C GLU A 69 9.56 -16.39 12.58
N LEU A 70 9.45 -15.83 11.37
CA LEU A 70 8.45 -14.81 11.07
C LEU A 70 7.02 -15.35 11.19
N VAL A 71 6.77 -16.57 10.68
CA VAL A 71 5.46 -17.22 10.83
C VAL A 71 5.13 -17.46 12.30
N LEU A 72 6.10 -17.88 13.13
CA LEU A 72 5.90 -18.03 14.57
C LEU A 72 5.56 -16.69 15.23
N LYS A 73 6.24 -15.61 14.85
CA LYS A 73 5.93 -14.26 15.35
C LYS A 73 4.52 -13.82 14.95
N ILE A 74 4.13 -14.01 13.68
CA ILE A 74 2.78 -13.70 13.21
C ILE A 74 1.74 -14.46 14.05
N LYS A 75 1.91 -15.76 14.25
CA LYS A 75 1.01 -16.59 15.07
C LYS A 75 0.93 -16.10 16.52
N SER A 76 2.04 -15.63 17.09
CA SER A 76 2.08 -15.17 18.49
C SER A 76 1.25 -13.91 18.75
N VAL A 77 1.08 -13.06 17.74
CA VAL A 77 0.29 -11.81 17.84
C VAL A 77 -1.10 -11.93 17.19
N CYS A 78 -1.34 -13.01 16.45
CA CYS A 78 -2.57 -13.22 15.68
C CYS A 78 -3.70 -13.73 16.59
N PRO A 79 -4.80 -12.99 16.75
CA PRO A 79 -5.99 -13.52 17.42
C PRO A 79 -6.53 -14.76 16.68
N ARG A 80 -7.11 -15.72 17.41
CA ARG A 80 -7.58 -16.99 16.83
C ARG A 80 -8.56 -16.84 15.67
N THR A 81 -9.35 -15.78 15.67
CA THR A 81 -10.38 -15.49 14.68
C THR A 81 -9.86 -14.70 13.47
N THR A 82 -8.67 -14.09 13.58
CA THR A 82 -8.07 -13.29 12.51
C THR A 82 -7.50 -14.22 11.44
N LYS A 83 -7.89 -13.96 10.18
CA LYS A 83 -7.45 -14.73 9.02
C LYS A 83 -6.69 -13.90 8.00
N LEU A 84 -6.76 -12.57 8.08
CA LEU A 84 -6.12 -11.66 7.15
C LEU A 84 -4.70 -11.31 7.62
N ILE A 85 -3.73 -11.53 6.74
CA ILE A 85 -2.36 -11.02 6.88
C ILE A 85 -2.13 -9.97 5.81
N VAL A 86 -1.72 -8.78 6.22
CA VAL A 86 -1.38 -7.67 5.33
C VAL A 86 0.13 -7.52 5.25
N LEU A 87 0.70 -7.82 4.10
CA LEU A 87 2.11 -7.60 3.80
C LEU A 87 2.26 -6.20 3.22
N THR A 88 2.95 -5.35 3.93
CA THR A 88 3.17 -3.94 3.60
C THR A 88 4.59 -3.53 4.01
N GLY A 89 4.85 -2.26 4.22
CA GLY A 89 6.11 -1.79 4.75
C GLY A 89 6.46 -0.42 4.22
N GLY A 90 7.72 -0.19 3.90
CA GLY A 90 8.10 0.81 2.93
C GLY A 90 7.58 0.36 1.56
N GLU A 91 8.31 -0.54 0.90
CA GLU A 91 7.84 -1.23 -0.31
C GLU A 91 8.13 -2.74 -0.17
N PRO A 92 7.10 -3.58 0.01
CA PRO A 92 7.32 -5.00 0.27
C PRO A 92 7.98 -5.74 -0.89
N LEU A 93 7.76 -5.30 -2.13
CA LEU A 93 8.33 -5.94 -3.32
C LEU A 93 9.81 -5.62 -3.55
N ARG A 94 10.45 -4.89 -2.65
CA ARG A 94 11.92 -4.82 -2.61
C ARG A 94 12.56 -6.13 -2.17
N GLN A 95 11.78 -7.01 -1.56
CA GLN A 95 12.22 -8.31 -1.07
C GLN A 95 11.43 -9.41 -1.76
N ASN A 96 12.00 -10.60 -1.87
CA ASN A 96 11.26 -11.76 -2.39
C ASN A 96 10.34 -12.31 -1.30
N ILE A 97 9.08 -11.91 -1.33
CA ILE A 97 8.06 -12.33 -0.36
C ILE A 97 7.38 -13.67 -0.72
N ALA A 98 7.67 -14.26 -1.88
CA ALA A 98 7.01 -15.47 -2.34
C ALA A 98 7.10 -16.66 -1.37
N PRO A 99 8.25 -16.95 -0.73
CA PRO A 99 8.31 -18.00 0.31
C PRO A 99 7.42 -17.75 1.50
N LEU A 100 7.27 -16.48 1.93
CA LEU A 100 6.37 -16.11 3.02
C LEU A 100 4.91 -16.32 2.62
N THR A 101 4.50 -15.90 1.41
CA THR A 101 3.11 -16.09 0.96
C THR A 101 2.73 -17.55 0.87
N VAL A 102 3.63 -18.41 0.39
CA VAL A 102 3.45 -19.87 0.38
C VAL A 102 3.25 -20.41 1.80
N ALA A 103 4.10 -20.02 2.74
CA ALA A 103 4.02 -20.49 4.13
C ALA A 103 2.71 -20.02 4.80
N LEU A 104 2.33 -18.76 4.63
CA LEU A 104 1.09 -18.22 5.20
C LEU A 104 -0.16 -18.88 4.61
N HIS A 105 -0.19 -19.06 3.30
CA HIS A 105 -1.29 -19.78 2.62
C HIS A 105 -1.43 -21.22 3.15
N GLY A 106 -0.30 -21.93 3.34
CA GLY A 106 -0.28 -23.26 3.94
C GLY A 106 -0.84 -23.33 5.37
N HIS A 107 -0.91 -22.18 6.07
CA HIS A 107 -1.55 -22.03 7.37
C HIS A 107 -3.01 -21.56 7.29
N GLY A 108 -3.58 -21.41 6.10
CA GLY A 108 -4.97 -21.02 5.87
C GLY A 108 -5.24 -19.52 6.10
N TYR A 109 -4.22 -18.68 5.97
CA TYR A 109 -4.40 -17.22 5.98
C TYR A 109 -4.78 -16.68 4.60
N ARG A 110 -5.63 -15.66 4.57
CA ARG A 110 -5.85 -14.78 3.44
C ARG A 110 -4.72 -13.74 3.42
N ILE A 111 -4.14 -13.48 2.26
CA ILE A 111 -2.96 -12.64 2.12
C ILE A 111 -3.29 -11.44 1.25
N GLN A 112 -3.16 -10.25 1.83
CA GLN A 112 -3.19 -8.97 1.12
C GLN A 112 -1.78 -8.43 1.01
N VAL A 113 -1.41 -7.91 -0.17
CA VAL A 113 -0.16 -7.17 -0.38
C VAL A 113 -0.51 -5.73 -0.76
N GLU A 114 0.12 -4.76 -0.08
CA GLU A 114 0.03 -3.34 -0.43
C GLU A 114 1.37 -2.85 -0.99
N THR A 115 1.37 -2.40 -2.24
CA THR A 115 2.58 -1.99 -2.97
C THR A 115 2.36 -0.69 -3.73
N ALA A 116 3.43 0.09 -3.93
CA ALA A 116 3.42 1.20 -4.88
C ALA A 116 3.41 0.73 -6.35
N GLY A 117 3.66 -0.55 -6.59
CA GLY A 117 3.61 -1.17 -7.91
C GLY A 117 4.75 -0.80 -8.86
N THR A 118 5.82 -0.20 -8.36
CA THR A 118 6.96 0.22 -9.20
C THR A 118 7.97 -0.89 -9.46
N LEU A 119 7.91 -1.97 -8.69
CA LEU A 119 8.83 -3.10 -8.78
C LEU A 119 8.12 -4.35 -9.32
N GLY A 120 8.85 -5.19 -10.06
CA GLY A 120 8.36 -6.43 -10.67
C GLY A 120 8.76 -7.69 -9.92
N THR A 121 9.04 -7.60 -8.63
CA THR A 121 9.38 -8.77 -7.83
C THR A 121 8.16 -9.70 -7.75
N PRO A 122 8.33 -11.02 -7.91
CA PRO A 122 7.22 -11.95 -7.81
C PRO A 122 6.50 -11.86 -6.47
N VAL A 123 5.21 -11.59 -6.50
CA VAL A 123 4.38 -11.55 -5.28
C VAL A 123 4.03 -12.95 -4.76
N GLY A 124 4.26 -13.98 -5.56
CA GLY A 124 3.84 -15.36 -5.29
C GLY A 124 2.43 -15.65 -5.83
N ALA A 125 2.15 -16.94 -6.04
CA ALA A 125 0.87 -17.39 -6.57
C ALA A 125 -0.28 -17.37 -5.54
N TRP A 126 0.03 -17.07 -4.28
CA TRP A 126 -0.87 -17.20 -3.12
C TRP A 126 -1.23 -15.87 -2.48
N VAL A 127 -1.26 -14.79 -3.28
CA VAL A 127 -1.77 -13.49 -2.85
C VAL A 127 -3.23 -13.38 -3.27
N ASP A 128 -4.11 -13.22 -2.30
CA ASP A 128 -5.56 -13.13 -2.54
C ASP A 128 -5.94 -11.70 -2.97
N ASP A 129 -5.30 -10.69 -2.39
CA ASP A 129 -5.58 -9.29 -2.65
C ASP A 129 -4.28 -8.52 -2.91
N LEU A 130 -4.09 -8.04 -4.12
CA LEU A 130 -2.98 -7.17 -4.50
C LEU A 130 -3.49 -5.74 -4.66
N ILE A 131 -3.20 -4.90 -3.68
CA ILE A 131 -3.59 -3.49 -3.68
C ILE A 131 -2.43 -2.67 -4.21
N VAL A 132 -2.59 -2.12 -5.40
CA VAL A 132 -1.59 -1.25 -6.01
C VAL A 132 -1.93 0.20 -5.72
N SER A 133 -0.98 0.93 -5.13
CA SER A 133 -1.13 2.35 -4.81
C SER A 133 -0.10 3.18 -5.58
N PRO A 134 -0.41 3.59 -6.82
CA PRO A 134 0.53 4.32 -7.66
C PRO A 134 0.99 5.62 -7.00
N LYS A 135 2.31 5.86 -7.02
CA LYS A 135 2.97 7.03 -6.43
C LYS A 135 3.73 7.85 -7.46
N THR A 136 3.93 7.28 -8.65
CA THR A 136 4.71 7.88 -9.76
C THR A 136 4.00 7.60 -11.08
N ARG A 137 4.52 8.17 -12.17
CA ARG A 137 4.06 7.87 -13.54
C ARG A 137 4.33 6.42 -13.95
N ASN A 138 5.37 5.80 -13.37
CA ASN A 138 5.82 4.48 -13.77
C ASN A 138 5.20 3.40 -12.88
N LEU A 139 4.48 2.49 -13.49
CA LEU A 139 4.02 1.24 -12.87
C LEU A 139 4.69 0.08 -13.58
N ASN A 140 5.03 -0.97 -12.83
CA ASN A 140 5.48 -2.22 -13.43
C ASN A 140 4.31 -2.88 -14.18
N LYS A 141 4.54 -3.30 -15.43
CA LYS A 141 3.48 -3.87 -16.28
C LYS A 141 2.78 -5.08 -15.66
N GLN A 142 3.50 -5.91 -14.91
CA GLN A 142 2.89 -7.05 -14.22
C GLN A 142 1.83 -6.59 -13.21
N MET A 143 2.06 -5.48 -12.51
CA MET A 143 1.13 -4.93 -11.53
C MET A 143 -0.18 -4.42 -12.18
N GLU A 144 -0.12 -3.95 -13.42
CA GLU A 144 -1.30 -3.50 -14.16
C GLU A 144 -2.33 -4.62 -14.36
N TYR A 145 -1.86 -5.84 -14.57
CA TYR A 145 -2.73 -7.00 -14.87
C TYR A 145 -3.11 -7.83 -13.65
N THR A 146 -2.38 -7.69 -12.53
CA THR A 146 -2.58 -8.53 -11.35
C THR A 146 -3.22 -7.80 -10.18
N ALA A 147 -3.32 -6.47 -10.23
CA ALA A 147 -3.95 -5.67 -9.19
C ALA A 147 -5.43 -6.06 -8.99
N THR A 148 -5.82 -6.37 -7.76
CA THR A 148 -7.21 -6.61 -7.38
C THR A 148 -7.94 -5.32 -7.01
N ALA A 149 -7.20 -4.27 -6.64
CA ALA A 149 -7.68 -2.91 -6.45
C ALA A 149 -6.55 -1.89 -6.69
N ILE A 150 -6.91 -0.68 -7.11
CA ILE A 150 -6.01 0.45 -7.23
C ILE A 150 -6.42 1.50 -6.20
N LYS A 151 -5.46 2.01 -5.42
CA LYS A 151 -5.71 2.98 -4.37
C LYS A 151 -4.87 4.23 -4.58
N TYR A 152 -5.50 5.35 -4.91
CA TYR A 152 -4.83 6.64 -5.07
C TYR A 152 -4.91 7.47 -3.79
N ILE A 153 -3.81 8.11 -3.42
CA ILE A 153 -3.77 9.11 -2.36
C ILE A 153 -4.03 10.46 -3.00
N LEU A 154 -5.09 11.15 -2.56
CA LEU A 154 -5.54 12.41 -3.14
C LEU A 154 -5.34 13.58 -2.20
N ARG A 155 -4.77 14.64 -2.72
CA ARG A 155 -4.53 15.91 -2.05
C ARG A 155 -5.39 17.01 -2.68
N ALA A 156 -6.01 17.83 -1.84
CA ALA A 156 -6.78 18.98 -2.33
C ALA A 156 -5.89 19.93 -3.16
N GLY A 157 -6.42 20.40 -4.28
CA GLY A 157 -5.67 21.24 -5.22
C GLY A 157 -4.74 20.47 -6.17
N GLU A 158 -4.62 19.15 -6.03
CA GLU A 158 -3.82 18.30 -6.91
C GLU A 158 -4.69 17.23 -7.60
N VAL A 159 -5.92 17.59 -7.92
CA VAL A 159 -6.91 16.74 -8.57
C VAL A 159 -6.98 17.08 -10.06
N ASP A 160 -6.88 16.07 -10.91
CA ASP A 160 -7.09 16.22 -12.34
C ASP A 160 -8.59 16.42 -12.62
N PRO A 161 -9.01 17.53 -13.25
CA PRO A 161 -10.41 17.82 -13.50
C PRO A 161 -11.07 16.87 -14.50
N LEU A 162 -10.27 16.15 -15.31
CA LEU A 162 -10.75 15.22 -16.33
C LEU A 162 -11.13 13.85 -15.77
N ASP A 163 -10.34 13.35 -14.81
CA ASP A 163 -10.53 11.99 -14.28
C ASP A 163 -10.63 11.91 -12.76
N GLY A 164 -10.45 13.02 -12.04
CA GLY A 164 -10.58 13.05 -10.57
C GLY A 164 -9.43 12.40 -9.82
N LEU A 165 -8.37 11.95 -10.50
CA LEU A 165 -7.21 11.31 -9.88
C LEU A 165 -6.09 12.33 -9.60
N PRO A 166 -5.07 11.97 -8.79
CA PRO A 166 -3.96 12.87 -8.50
C PRO A 166 -3.22 13.28 -9.77
N ASN A 167 -3.00 14.57 -9.96
CA ASN A 167 -2.28 15.12 -11.13
C ASN A 167 -0.79 15.30 -10.88
N LYS A 168 -0.29 14.95 -9.69
CA LYS A 168 1.12 15.02 -9.33
C LYS A 168 1.62 13.72 -8.69
N SER A 169 2.91 13.44 -8.91
CA SER A 169 3.64 12.39 -8.21
C SER A 169 3.74 12.70 -6.72
N THR A 170 3.79 11.65 -5.89
CA THR A 170 3.98 11.80 -4.44
C THR A 170 5.45 11.98 -4.05
N GLN A 171 6.37 11.92 -5.02
CA GLN A 171 7.79 11.98 -4.76
C GLN A 171 8.25 13.42 -4.48
N ILE A 172 9.20 13.58 -3.57
CA ILE A 172 9.81 14.89 -3.26
C ILE A 172 10.53 15.48 -4.47
N LEU A 173 11.14 14.62 -5.30
CA LEU A 173 11.72 14.97 -6.59
C LEU A 173 10.79 14.42 -7.68
N GLY A 174 10.45 15.25 -8.68
CA GLY A 174 9.54 14.83 -9.77
C GLY A 174 8.04 15.06 -9.44
N GLN A 175 7.72 16.04 -8.62
CA GLN A 175 6.34 16.37 -8.21
C GLN A 175 5.43 16.77 -9.37
N ASP A 176 5.98 17.20 -10.48
CA ASP A 176 5.20 17.67 -11.65
C ASP A 176 4.80 16.52 -12.59
N GLU A 177 5.25 15.31 -12.32
CA GLU A 177 4.87 14.15 -13.10
C GLU A 177 3.53 13.59 -12.64
N ARG A 178 2.61 13.43 -13.59
CA ARG A 178 1.31 12.79 -13.36
C ARG A 178 1.50 11.35 -12.88
N VAL A 179 0.69 10.93 -11.89
CA VAL A 179 0.68 9.53 -11.41
C VAL A 179 0.14 8.62 -12.52
N TRP A 180 0.58 7.36 -12.54
CA TRP A 180 0.09 6.34 -13.47
C TRP A 180 -1.44 6.25 -13.51
N ARG A 181 -1.97 5.91 -14.69
CA ARG A 181 -3.40 5.71 -14.98
C ARG A 181 -3.64 4.32 -15.54
N PRO A 182 -4.78 3.66 -15.19
CA PRO A 182 -5.15 2.36 -15.75
C PRO A 182 -5.74 2.44 -17.16
N TRP A 183 -5.66 3.59 -17.82
CA TRP A 183 -6.11 3.82 -19.19
C TRP A 183 -5.11 4.66 -19.98
N PRO A 184 -5.15 4.59 -21.33
CA PRO A 184 -4.30 5.38 -22.17
C PRO A 184 -4.47 6.90 -21.96
N GLU A 185 -3.41 7.65 -22.21
CA GLU A 185 -3.42 9.11 -22.12
C GLU A 185 -4.49 9.72 -23.04
N GLY A 186 -5.27 10.66 -22.52
CA GLY A 186 -6.38 11.30 -23.26
C GLY A 186 -7.71 10.52 -23.21
N CYS A 187 -7.73 9.32 -22.68
CA CYS A 187 -8.98 8.59 -22.45
C CYS A 187 -9.50 8.90 -21.04
N VAL A 188 -10.78 9.27 -20.97
CA VAL A 188 -11.54 9.28 -19.69
C VAL A 188 -12.33 8.00 -19.71
N SER A 189 -11.82 6.97 -19.07
CA SER A 189 -12.44 5.66 -19.18
C SER A 189 -13.41 5.41 -18.04
N GLN A 190 -14.57 4.91 -18.40
CA GLN A 190 -15.34 4.02 -17.53
C GLN A 190 -14.57 2.69 -17.47
N TYR A 191 -13.54 2.62 -16.64
CA TYR A 191 -12.75 1.42 -16.47
C TYR A 191 -13.59 0.34 -15.80
N SER A 192 -13.91 -0.69 -16.57
CA SER A 192 -14.83 -1.78 -16.18
C SER A 192 -14.09 -3.00 -15.61
N GLY A 193 -13.12 -2.81 -14.75
CA GLY A 193 -12.33 -3.96 -14.26
C GLY A 193 -11.95 -3.84 -12.80
N THR A 194 -10.74 -3.37 -12.54
CA THR A 194 -10.19 -3.26 -11.19
C THR A 194 -10.78 -2.04 -10.46
N PRO A 195 -11.39 -2.20 -9.28
CA PRO A 195 -11.97 -1.09 -8.54
C PRO A 195 -10.92 -0.06 -8.12
N ILE A 196 -11.27 1.22 -8.26
CA ILE A 196 -10.43 2.34 -7.86
C ILE A 196 -10.92 2.90 -6.54
N TYR A 197 -10.00 3.06 -5.61
CA TYR A 197 -10.20 3.67 -4.30
C TYR A 197 -9.47 5.00 -4.22
N ILE A 198 -10.16 6.02 -3.71
CA ILE A 198 -9.58 7.33 -3.43
C ILE A 198 -9.43 7.49 -1.93
N GLN A 199 -8.21 7.70 -1.49
CA GLN A 199 -7.88 7.93 -0.09
C GLN A 199 -7.44 9.38 0.09
N PRO A 200 -8.07 10.16 0.99
CA PRO A 200 -7.58 11.49 1.30
C PRO A 200 -6.17 11.41 1.89
N CYS A 201 -5.28 12.31 1.45
CA CYS A 201 -3.95 12.43 2.02
C CYS A 201 -4.05 12.85 3.49
N ASP A 202 -3.35 12.16 4.37
CA ASP A 202 -3.17 12.60 5.75
C ASP A 202 -1.88 13.44 5.84
N GLU A 203 -2.04 14.72 6.12
CA GLU A 203 -0.94 15.66 6.26
C GLU A 203 -0.63 15.99 7.74
N GLY A 204 -1.32 15.31 8.68
CA GLY A 204 -1.15 15.56 10.13
C GLY A 204 -1.72 16.91 10.60
N GLU A 205 -2.42 17.65 9.72
CA GLU A 205 -3.01 18.95 10.01
C GLU A 205 -4.52 18.87 9.74
N PRO A 206 -5.39 19.11 10.75
CA PRO A 206 -6.83 18.91 10.64
C PRO A 206 -7.51 19.69 9.50
N GLY A 207 -7.09 20.94 9.27
CA GLY A 207 -7.66 21.76 8.21
C GLY A 207 -7.29 21.29 6.81
N ALA A 208 -6.05 20.80 6.61
CA ALA A 208 -5.61 20.18 5.36
C ALA A 208 -6.34 18.86 5.15
N ASN A 209 -6.42 18.03 6.18
CA ASN A 209 -7.10 16.74 6.13
C ASN A 209 -8.58 16.86 5.79
N ALA A 210 -9.28 17.87 6.32
CA ALA A 210 -10.66 18.15 5.98
C ALA A 210 -10.83 18.55 4.50
N LYS A 211 -9.91 19.34 3.94
CA LYS A 211 -9.90 19.69 2.51
C LYS A 211 -9.62 18.47 1.63
N ASN A 212 -8.66 17.64 2.02
CA ASN A 212 -8.32 16.41 1.31
C ASN A 212 -9.48 15.42 1.31
N LEU A 213 -10.20 15.29 2.43
CA LEU A 213 -11.41 14.46 2.50
C LEU A 213 -12.51 14.99 1.59
N ALA A 214 -12.77 16.29 1.60
CA ALA A 214 -13.79 16.89 0.72
C ALA A 214 -13.46 16.64 -0.76
N ALA A 215 -12.20 16.85 -1.17
CA ALA A 215 -11.75 16.59 -2.54
C ALA A 215 -11.87 15.10 -2.92
N ALA A 216 -11.56 14.18 -2.02
CA ALA A 216 -11.71 12.75 -2.23
C ALA A 216 -13.19 12.35 -2.40
N VAL A 217 -14.08 12.89 -1.59
CA VAL A 217 -15.53 12.66 -1.69
C VAL A 217 -16.06 13.20 -3.02
N GLU A 218 -15.71 14.43 -3.41
CA GLU A 218 -16.10 15.01 -4.69
C GLU A 218 -15.63 14.14 -5.86
N SER A 219 -14.37 13.72 -5.86
CA SER A 219 -13.83 12.82 -6.88
C SER A 219 -14.61 11.51 -6.96
N CYS A 220 -14.90 10.87 -5.82
CA CYS A 220 -15.66 9.62 -5.78
C CYS A 220 -17.07 9.80 -6.37
N LEU A 221 -17.78 10.85 -5.97
CA LEU A 221 -19.15 11.11 -6.44
C LEU A 221 -19.22 11.44 -7.93
N LYS A 222 -18.23 12.22 -8.42
CA LYS A 222 -18.21 12.66 -9.83
C LYS A 222 -17.79 11.55 -10.79
N PHE A 223 -16.85 10.71 -10.41
CA PHE A 223 -16.21 9.74 -11.30
C PHE A 223 -16.54 8.27 -10.98
N GLY A 224 -17.33 8.01 -9.93
CA GLY A 224 -17.77 6.66 -9.57
C GLY A 224 -16.70 5.83 -8.84
N TYR A 225 -15.72 6.46 -8.22
CA TYR A 225 -14.70 5.78 -7.42
C TYR A 225 -15.21 5.44 -6.01
N ARG A 226 -14.47 4.61 -5.31
CA ARG A 226 -14.77 4.22 -3.92
C ARG A 226 -13.94 5.04 -2.95
N LEU A 227 -14.58 5.61 -1.92
CA LEU A 227 -13.88 6.32 -0.87
C LEU A 227 -13.18 5.33 0.06
N SER A 228 -11.91 5.58 0.36
CA SER A 228 -11.10 4.84 1.33
C SER A 228 -10.63 5.79 2.43
N VAL A 229 -11.35 5.84 3.54
CA VAL A 229 -10.85 6.54 4.74
C VAL A 229 -9.97 5.62 5.57
N GLN A 230 -9.07 6.20 6.38
CA GLN A 230 -8.20 5.43 7.28
C GLN A 230 -8.95 5.09 8.57
N VAL A 231 -9.77 4.01 8.55
CA VAL A 231 -10.64 3.62 9.66
C VAL A 231 -9.84 3.33 10.94
N HIS A 232 -8.65 2.74 10.85
CA HIS A 232 -7.77 2.49 11.99
C HIS A 232 -7.42 3.78 12.73
N LYS A 233 -7.12 4.88 12.03
CA LYS A 233 -6.84 6.20 12.65
C LYS A 233 -8.06 6.77 13.37
N LEU A 234 -9.27 6.60 12.80
CA LEU A 234 -10.52 7.01 13.46
C LEU A 234 -10.78 6.20 14.73
N ALA A 235 -10.34 4.96 14.78
CA ALA A 235 -10.46 4.08 15.95
C ALA A 235 -9.29 4.24 16.95
N GLY A 236 -8.30 5.09 16.69
CA GLY A 236 -7.11 5.25 17.51
C GLY A 236 -6.20 4.02 17.53
N LEU A 237 -6.20 3.23 16.45
CA LEU A 237 -5.39 2.02 16.29
C LEU A 237 -4.13 2.33 15.44
N PRO A 238 -3.06 1.53 15.62
CA PRO A 238 -1.86 1.63 14.80
C PRO A 238 -2.10 1.24 13.34
#